data_65696d582be39a69d7818f24a0f3f689
#
_entry.id   65696d582be39a69d7818f24a0f3f689
#
_cell.length_a   1.000
_cell.length_b   1.000
_cell.length_c   1.000
_cell.angle_alpha   90.00
_cell.angle_beta   90.00
_cell.angle_gamma   90.00
#
_symmetry.space_group_name_H-M   'P 1'
#
loop_
_entity.id
_entity.type
_entity.pdbx_description
1 polymer ?
#
loop_
_entity_poly.entity_id
_entity_poly.type
_entity_poly.pdbx_seq_one_letter_code
_entity_poly.pdbx_strand_id
1 'polypeptide(L)'
;MRKLLITGFDPFGKYTINPSWQAVQDLPDKIGDFELHKLQLLNIYGSEFKKIARAVEQLQPDCLLMLGMNSGSTDIILDTVAINLRDALIEDNLGKKPWNEPIVKDGPAAYFATLDVHTLVKKMRKEKLPVAIGYSSGAYICNEVFYLSLHNYQNTKMKVGFVHVPLMPEMVWDESMARPLEETTAILQKIIESI
;
A
#
# COMPACT_ATOMS: atom_id res chain seq x y z
N MET A 1 6.49 22.76 1.59
CA MET A 1 6.87 21.37 1.26
C MET A 1 5.60 20.56 1.29
N ARG A 2 5.38 19.69 0.29
CA ARG A 2 4.22 18.80 0.23
C ARG A 2 4.35 17.72 1.31
N LYS A 3 3.22 17.26 1.86
CA LYS A 3 3.22 16.19 2.87
C LYS A 3 2.77 14.88 2.27
N LEU A 4 3.54 13.82 2.49
CA LEU A 4 3.19 12.45 2.11
C LEU A 4 2.94 11.65 3.38
N LEU A 5 1.69 11.19 3.60
CA LEU A 5 1.41 10.15 4.58
C LEU A 5 1.68 8.79 3.93
N ILE A 6 2.69 8.08 4.46
CA ILE A 6 3.04 6.74 3.96
C ILE A 6 2.79 5.69 5.04
N THR A 7 2.16 4.57 4.66
CA THR A 7 1.82 3.51 5.60
C THR A 7 2.42 2.17 5.20
N GLY A 8 2.67 1.30 6.18
CA GLY A 8 3.06 -0.09 5.99
C GLY A 8 2.45 -0.94 7.11
N PHE A 9 2.37 -2.25 6.92
CA PHE A 9 1.72 -3.15 7.85
C PHE A 9 2.71 -3.87 8.78
N ASP A 10 2.22 -4.23 9.98
CA ASP A 10 2.91 -5.14 10.88
C ASP A 10 2.99 -6.58 10.30
N PRO A 11 3.79 -7.47 10.90
CA PRO A 11 3.81 -8.88 10.54
C PRO A 11 2.45 -9.55 10.70
N PHE A 12 2.15 -10.55 9.86
CA PHE A 12 0.93 -11.35 9.94
C PHE A 12 1.14 -12.80 9.48
N GLY A 13 0.22 -13.68 9.88
CA GLY A 13 0.25 -15.10 9.53
C GLY A 13 1.52 -15.76 10.06
N LYS A 14 2.30 -16.39 9.18
CA LYS A 14 3.56 -17.08 9.52
C LYS A 14 4.80 -16.18 9.52
N TYR A 15 4.67 -14.93 9.11
CA TYR A 15 5.81 -14.03 8.95
C TYR A 15 6.11 -13.29 10.25
N THR A 16 7.41 -13.11 10.55
CA THR A 16 7.92 -12.35 11.70
C THR A 16 8.28 -10.91 11.35
N ILE A 17 8.35 -10.60 10.06
CA ILE A 17 8.61 -9.28 9.50
C ILE A 17 7.62 -9.00 8.36
N ASN A 18 7.43 -7.73 8.04
CA ASN A 18 6.61 -7.32 6.90
C ASN A 18 7.39 -6.31 6.04
N PRO A 19 7.73 -6.64 4.79
CA PRO A 19 8.54 -5.78 3.93
C PRO A 19 7.93 -4.40 3.70
N SER A 20 6.60 -4.27 3.76
CA SER A 20 5.96 -2.97 3.58
C SER A 20 6.31 -1.99 4.70
N TRP A 21 6.33 -2.43 5.97
CA TRP A 21 6.74 -1.58 7.07
C TRP A 21 8.26 -1.38 7.10
N GLN A 22 9.05 -2.42 6.81
CA GLN A 22 10.51 -2.29 6.72
C GLN A 22 10.89 -1.23 5.69
N ALA A 23 10.27 -1.27 4.50
CA ALA A 23 10.51 -0.27 3.46
C ALA A 23 10.11 1.15 3.90
N VAL A 24 8.95 1.32 4.56
CA VAL A 24 8.54 2.62 5.10
C VAL A 24 9.54 3.16 6.11
N GLN A 25 10.06 2.31 7.01
CA GLN A 25 11.05 2.72 8.01
C GLN A 25 12.37 3.16 7.37
N ASP A 26 12.83 2.45 6.33
CA ASP A 26 14.10 2.67 5.66
C ASP A 26 14.10 3.92 4.74
N LEU A 27 12.92 4.37 4.26
CA LEU A 27 12.81 5.60 3.48
C LEU A 27 13.26 6.81 4.30
N PRO A 28 13.97 7.79 3.69
CA PRO A 28 14.33 9.04 4.36
C PRO A 28 13.08 9.89 4.66
N ASP A 29 13.20 10.81 5.60
CA ASP A 29 12.08 11.69 6.00
C ASP A 29 11.72 12.74 4.93
N LYS A 30 12.57 12.89 3.90
CA LYS A 30 12.34 13.81 2.77
C LYS A 30 12.74 13.15 1.47
N ILE A 31 11.85 13.22 0.47
CA ILE A 31 12.09 12.72 -0.88
C ILE A 31 11.53 13.74 -1.87
N GLY A 32 12.40 14.30 -2.73
CA GLY A 32 12.00 15.37 -3.63
C GLY A 32 11.43 16.56 -2.87
N ASP A 33 10.20 16.96 -3.18
CA ASP A 33 9.47 18.05 -2.53
C ASP A 33 8.54 17.57 -1.39
N PHE A 34 8.56 16.26 -1.08
CA PHE A 34 7.76 15.67 -0.02
C PHE A 34 8.48 15.57 1.33
N GLU A 35 7.76 15.92 2.39
CA GLU A 35 8.05 15.51 3.77
C GLU A 35 7.23 14.25 4.07
N LEU A 36 7.89 13.16 4.49
CA LEU A 36 7.28 11.86 4.75
C LEU A 36 6.83 11.74 6.20
N HIS A 37 5.57 11.39 6.39
CA HIS A 37 4.99 11.04 7.68
C HIS A 37 4.65 9.54 7.67
N LYS A 38 5.36 8.76 8.48
CA LYS A 38 5.31 7.29 8.50
C LYS A 38 4.28 6.80 9.51
N LEU A 39 3.40 5.87 9.10
CA LEU A 39 2.37 5.31 9.96
C LEU A 39 2.32 3.79 9.82
N GLN A 40 2.55 3.07 10.92
CA GLN A 40 2.36 1.63 10.95
C GLN A 40 0.89 1.26 11.16
N LEU A 41 0.40 0.36 10.35
CA LEU A 41 -0.91 -0.25 10.45
C LEU A 41 -0.78 -1.69 10.97
N LEU A 42 -1.80 -2.16 11.68
CA LEU A 42 -1.91 -3.55 12.09
C LEU A 42 -2.65 -4.35 11.02
N ASN A 43 -2.38 -5.65 10.94
CA ASN A 43 -3.18 -6.53 10.09
C ASN A 43 -4.47 -6.94 10.82
N ILE A 44 -5.40 -5.98 10.98
CA ILE A 44 -6.67 -6.12 11.70
C ILE A 44 -7.80 -5.46 10.90
N TYR A 45 -8.85 -6.21 10.63
CA TYR A 45 -10.05 -5.69 9.94
C TYR A 45 -10.83 -4.67 10.75
N GLY A 46 -11.28 -3.61 10.10
CA GLY A 46 -12.24 -2.63 10.63
C GLY A 46 -11.64 -1.54 11.51
N SER A 47 -10.35 -1.57 11.84
CA SER A 47 -9.72 -0.59 12.74
C SER A 47 -8.73 0.35 12.06
N GLU A 48 -7.99 -0.14 11.05
CA GLU A 48 -6.79 0.55 10.54
C GLU A 48 -7.12 1.82 9.75
N PHE A 49 -8.24 1.85 9.04
CA PHE A 49 -8.69 3.08 8.39
C PHE A 49 -8.91 4.23 9.39
N LYS A 50 -9.34 3.95 10.62
CA LYS A 50 -9.51 4.99 11.65
C LYS A 50 -8.18 5.67 12.02
N LYS A 51 -7.07 4.91 12.02
CA LYS A 51 -5.73 5.48 12.24
C LYS A 51 -5.33 6.37 11.06
N ILE A 52 -5.55 5.90 9.84
CA ILE A 52 -5.31 6.69 8.62
C ILE A 52 -6.13 7.98 8.67
N ALA A 53 -7.43 7.91 8.97
CA ALA A 53 -8.31 9.07 9.01
C ALA A 53 -7.85 10.12 10.03
N ARG A 54 -7.44 9.70 11.25
CA ARG A 54 -6.87 10.60 12.27
C ARG A 54 -5.58 11.26 11.78
N ALA A 55 -4.69 10.50 11.15
CA ALA A 55 -3.45 11.05 10.62
C ALA A 55 -3.72 12.04 9.47
N VAL A 56 -4.66 11.74 8.57
CA VAL A 56 -5.08 12.64 7.49
C VAL A 56 -5.68 13.94 8.06
N GLU A 57 -6.53 13.85 9.08
CA GLU A 57 -7.13 15.03 9.74
C GLU A 57 -6.07 15.94 10.35
N GLN A 58 -5.08 15.35 11.02
CA GLN A 58 -4.02 16.12 11.71
C GLN A 58 -2.98 16.69 10.75
N LEU A 59 -2.58 15.92 9.73
CA LEU A 59 -1.48 16.27 8.84
C LEU A 59 -1.93 17.06 7.62
N GLN A 60 -3.18 16.85 7.15
CA GLN A 60 -3.69 17.37 5.88
C GLN A 60 -2.71 17.08 4.73
N PRO A 61 -2.40 15.80 4.44
CA PRO A 61 -1.38 15.45 3.47
C PRO A 61 -1.84 15.71 2.04
N ASP A 62 -0.87 15.98 1.15
CA ASP A 62 -1.11 16.10 -0.29
C ASP A 62 -1.25 14.75 -0.98
N CYS A 63 -0.65 13.72 -0.37
CA CYS A 63 -0.68 12.34 -0.86
C CYS A 63 -0.76 11.34 0.29
N LEU A 64 -1.58 10.30 0.12
CA LEU A 64 -1.64 9.10 0.94
C LEU A 64 -1.15 7.92 0.09
N LEU A 65 0.01 7.38 0.42
CA LEU A 65 0.59 6.19 -0.23
C LEU A 65 0.63 5.04 0.76
N MET A 66 -0.14 4.01 0.50
CA MET A 66 -0.20 2.83 1.35
C MET A 66 0.63 1.70 0.75
N LEU A 67 1.44 1.04 1.57
CA LEU A 67 2.26 -0.10 1.17
C LEU A 67 1.72 -1.39 1.79
N GLY A 68 1.67 -2.46 0.99
CA GLY A 68 1.36 -3.82 1.42
C GLY A 68 2.38 -4.82 0.91
N MET A 69 2.36 -6.04 1.42
CA MET A 69 3.22 -7.14 0.98
C MET A 69 2.51 -8.00 -0.06
N ASN A 70 3.21 -8.35 -1.15
CA ASN A 70 2.75 -9.33 -2.13
C ASN A 70 3.80 -10.44 -2.31
N SER A 71 3.41 -11.68 -2.00
CA SER A 71 4.27 -12.86 -2.14
C SER A 71 4.26 -13.47 -3.56
N GLY A 72 3.45 -12.94 -4.46
CA GLY A 72 3.27 -13.49 -5.82
C GLY A 72 4.07 -12.79 -6.91
N SER A 73 4.92 -11.82 -6.58
CA SER A 73 5.70 -11.07 -7.56
C SER A 73 6.97 -10.52 -6.94
N THR A 74 8.03 -10.44 -7.75
CA THR A 74 9.27 -9.71 -7.41
C THR A 74 9.26 -8.26 -7.91
N ASP A 75 8.27 -7.87 -8.72
CA ASP A 75 8.07 -6.49 -9.12
C ASP A 75 7.33 -5.71 -8.03
N ILE A 76 7.61 -4.41 -7.94
CA ILE A 76 6.79 -3.49 -7.18
C ILE A 76 5.52 -3.20 -7.97
N ILE A 77 4.35 -3.47 -7.37
CA ILE A 77 3.05 -3.37 -8.04
C ILE A 77 2.32 -2.12 -7.56
N LEU A 78 1.99 -1.23 -8.48
CA LEU A 78 1.14 -0.08 -8.21
C LEU A 78 -0.31 -0.45 -8.54
N ASP A 79 -1.17 -0.48 -7.54
CA ASP A 79 -2.57 -0.90 -7.70
C ASP A 79 -3.45 0.24 -8.24
N THR A 80 -4.30 -0.12 -9.19
CA THR A 80 -5.21 0.84 -9.86
C THR A 80 -6.61 0.85 -9.27
N VAL A 81 -7.03 -0.22 -8.57
CA VAL A 81 -8.42 -0.38 -8.15
C VAL A 81 -8.53 -1.06 -6.79
N ALA A 82 -9.47 -0.58 -5.98
CA ALA A 82 -9.95 -1.23 -4.77
C ALA A 82 -11.42 -1.61 -4.93
N ILE A 83 -11.80 -2.80 -4.44
CA ILE A 83 -13.16 -3.35 -4.56
C ILE A 83 -13.89 -3.36 -3.21
N ASN A 84 -15.22 -3.27 -3.24
CA ASN A 84 -16.08 -3.29 -2.05
C ASN A 84 -16.29 -4.71 -1.52
N LEU A 85 -15.20 -5.39 -1.15
CA LEU A 85 -15.23 -6.78 -0.73
C LEU A 85 -14.20 -7.06 0.37
N ARG A 86 -14.63 -7.72 1.45
CA ARG A 86 -13.79 -8.49 2.37
C ARG A 86 -14.01 -9.96 2.11
N ASP A 87 -12.95 -10.67 1.73
CA ASP A 87 -12.98 -12.11 1.51
C ASP A 87 -11.60 -12.70 1.86
N ALA A 88 -11.48 -13.20 3.09
CA ALA A 88 -10.21 -13.56 3.68
C ALA A 88 -9.92 -15.06 3.54
N LEU A 89 -8.77 -15.39 2.95
CA LEU A 89 -8.27 -16.78 2.92
C LEU A 89 -7.65 -17.19 4.26
N ILE A 90 -7.11 -16.23 5.01
CA ILE A 90 -6.50 -16.43 6.33
C ILE A 90 -7.08 -15.47 7.35
N GLU A 91 -6.95 -15.79 8.63
CA GLU A 91 -7.33 -14.91 9.73
C GLU A 91 -6.44 -13.67 9.82
N ASP A 92 -6.98 -12.57 10.32
CA ASP A 92 -6.21 -11.41 10.72
C ASP A 92 -5.52 -11.65 12.09
N ASN A 93 -4.76 -10.67 12.59
CA ASN A 93 -4.03 -10.79 13.85
C ASN A 93 -4.93 -10.89 15.10
N LEU A 94 -6.26 -10.77 14.95
CA LEU A 94 -7.25 -10.99 16.01
C LEU A 94 -8.15 -12.21 15.76
N GLY A 95 -7.83 -13.04 14.76
CA GLY A 95 -8.59 -14.23 14.42
C GLY A 95 -9.86 -13.96 13.59
N LYS A 96 -10.02 -12.74 13.05
CA LYS A 96 -11.16 -12.40 12.20
C LYS A 96 -10.91 -12.84 10.76
N LYS A 97 -11.88 -13.54 10.18
CA LYS A 97 -11.82 -14.08 8.82
C LYS A 97 -13.16 -13.80 8.09
N PRO A 98 -13.38 -12.59 7.58
CA PRO A 98 -14.59 -12.24 6.86
C PRO A 98 -14.68 -13.04 5.55
N TRP A 99 -15.93 -13.38 5.17
CA TRP A 99 -16.24 -14.14 3.97
C TRP A 99 -17.33 -13.43 3.17
N ASN A 100 -16.99 -12.99 1.96
CA ASN A 100 -17.92 -12.34 1.02
C ASN A 100 -18.75 -11.20 1.66
N GLU A 101 -18.10 -10.32 2.40
CA GLU A 101 -18.73 -9.19 3.07
C GLU A 101 -18.41 -7.87 2.34
N PRO A 102 -19.37 -6.95 2.16
CA PRO A 102 -19.05 -5.62 1.67
C PRO A 102 -18.26 -4.83 2.72
N ILE A 103 -17.28 -4.03 2.26
CA ILE A 103 -16.54 -3.09 3.13
C ILE A 103 -17.46 -1.97 3.59
N VAL A 104 -18.23 -1.39 2.64
CA VAL A 104 -19.26 -0.39 2.90
C VAL A 104 -20.57 -0.91 2.36
N LYS A 105 -21.56 -1.07 3.24
CA LYS A 105 -22.92 -1.46 2.85
C LYS A 105 -23.46 -0.42 1.85
N ASP A 106 -24.01 -0.90 0.75
CA ASP A 106 -24.57 -0.07 -0.33
C ASP A 106 -23.54 0.90 -0.99
N GLY A 107 -22.23 0.70 -0.74
CA GLY A 107 -21.17 1.44 -1.38
C GLY A 107 -20.93 0.99 -2.83
N PRO A 108 -20.30 1.83 -3.68
CA PRO A 108 -19.91 1.44 -5.04
C PRO A 108 -19.07 0.16 -5.08
N ALA A 109 -19.21 -0.62 -6.15
CA ALA A 109 -18.50 -1.89 -6.32
C ALA A 109 -16.96 -1.73 -6.27
N ALA A 110 -16.45 -0.60 -6.76
CA ALA A 110 -15.01 -0.32 -6.80
C ALA A 110 -14.71 1.18 -6.87
N TYR A 111 -13.47 1.55 -6.51
CA TYR A 111 -12.89 2.86 -6.73
C TYR A 111 -11.53 2.72 -7.42
N PHE A 112 -11.24 3.62 -8.35
CA PHE A 112 -9.92 3.74 -8.93
C PHE A 112 -9.00 4.63 -8.09
N ALA A 113 -7.70 4.30 -8.06
CA ALA A 113 -6.67 5.15 -7.49
C ALA A 113 -6.77 6.57 -8.05
N THR A 114 -6.59 7.58 -7.19
CA THR A 114 -6.49 8.97 -7.65
C THR A 114 -5.04 9.36 -7.97
N LEU A 115 -4.09 8.50 -7.63
CA LEU A 115 -2.70 8.55 -8.10
C LEU A 115 -2.65 8.09 -9.57
N ASP A 116 -1.89 8.77 -10.42
CA ASP A 116 -1.74 8.39 -11.84
C ASP A 116 -0.77 7.21 -12.00
N VAL A 117 -1.26 6.02 -11.67
CA VAL A 117 -0.49 4.76 -11.70
C VAL A 117 0.09 4.49 -13.09
N HIS A 118 -0.67 4.72 -14.16
CA HIS A 118 -0.22 4.40 -15.50
C HIS A 118 0.97 5.26 -15.93
N THR A 119 0.94 6.55 -15.65
CA THR A 119 2.06 7.46 -15.94
C THR A 119 3.28 7.12 -15.11
N LEU A 120 3.11 6.82 -13.82
CA LEU A 120 4.21 6.41 -12.92
C LEU A 120 4.88 5.13 -13.42
N VAL A 121 4.10 4.06 -13.68
CA VAL A 121 4.65 2.79 -14.16
C VAL A 121 5.34 2.96 -15.51
N LYS A 122 4.76 3.74 -16.44
CA LYS A 122 5.39 4.04 -17.74
C LYS A 122 6.74 4.75 -17.57
N LYS A 123 6.84 5.70 -16.63
CA LYS A 123 8.09 6.40 -16.31
C LYS A 123 9.13 5.45 -15.73
N MET A 124 8.76 4.67 -14.71
CA MET A 124 9.66 3.70 -14.07
C MET A 124 10.18 2.63 -15.05
N ARG A 125 9.31 2.12 -15.93
CA ARG A 125 9.70 1.13 -16.94
C ARG A 125 10.68 1.68 -17.99
N LYS A 126 10.60 2.97 -18.32
CA LYS A 126 11.60 3.61 -19.19
C LYS A 126 12.99 3.61 -18.54
N GLU A 127 13.07 3.67 -17.21
CA GLU A 127 14.29 3.54 -16.42
C GLU A 127 14.68 2.07 -16.16
N LYS A 128 13.96 1.11 -16.77
CA LYS A 128 14.15 -0.35 -16.60
C LYS A 128 13.97 -0.83 -15.15
N LEU A 129 13.19 -0.11 -14.36
CA LEU A 129 12.87 -0.53 -13.00
C LEU A 129 11.80 -1.63 -13.00
N PRO A 130 11.88 -2.62 -12.10
CA PRO A 130 10.96 -3.74 -12.00
C PRO A 130 9.66 -3.30 -11.31
N VAL A 131 8.78 -2.72 -12.08
CA VAL A 131 7.46 -2.26 -11.63
C VAL A 131 6.35 -2.78 -12.53
N ALA A 132 5.18 -3.03 -11.94
CA ALA A 132 4.01 -3.50 -12.65
C ALA A 132 2.74 -2.72 -12.25
N ILE A 133 1.72 -2.78 -13.11
CA ILE A 133 0.38 -2.29 -12.79
C ILE A 133 -0.40 -3.43 -12.14
N GLY A 134 -1.00 -3.16 -10.97
CA GLY A 134 -1.95 -4.04 -10.32
C GLY A 134 -3.39 -3.65 -10.66
N TYR A 135 -4.20 -4.63 -11.01
CA TYR A 135 -5.63 -4.44 -11.27
C TYR A 135 -6.51 -4.95 -10.13
N SER A 136 -5.90 -5.25 -8.98
CA SER A 136 -6.60 -5.65 -7.75
C SER A 136 -5.64 -5.66 -6.59
N SER A 137 -6.04 -5.08 -5.45
CA SER A 137 -5.34 -5.22 -4.16
C SER A 137 -5.79 -6.47 -3.38
N GLY A 138 -6.44 -7.42 -4.06
CA GLY A 138 -7.07 -8.58 -3.43
C GLY A 138 -8.36 -8.22 -2.70
N ALA A 139 -8.68 -8.99 -1.64
CA ALA A 139 -9.86 -8.77 -0.80
C ALA A 139 -9.53 -8.87 0.71
N TYR A 140 -8.25 -8.74 1.05
CA TYR A 140 -7.73 -8.72 2.42
C TYR A 140 -7.65 -7.27 2.95
N ILE A 141 -6.94 -7.04 4.05
CA ILE A 141 -6.87 -5.74 4.74
C ILE A 141 -6.28 -4.64 3.84
N CYS A 142 -5.34 -4.97 2.95
CA CYS A 142 -4.80 -4.04 1.95
C CYS A 142 -5.93 -3.39 1.13
N ASN A 143 -6.81 -4.22 0.59
CA ASN A 143 -7.97 -3.75 -0.16
C ASN A 143 -8.94 -2.96 0.71
N GLU A 144 -9.17 -3.37 1.97
CA GLU A 144 -10.06 -2.65 2.88
C GLU A 144 -9.59 -1.22 3.13
N VAL A 145 -8.33 -1.02 3.51
CA VAL A 145 -7.83 0.33 3.79
C VAL A 145 -7.75 1.17 2.52
N PHE A 146 -7.44 0.57 1.37
CA PHE A 146 -7.40 1.26 0.09
C PHE A 146 -8.81 1.69 -0.35
N TYR A 147 -9.79 0.77 -0.28
CA TYR A 147 -11.18 1.09 -0.61
C TYR A 147 -11.73 2.20 0.30
N LEU A 148 -11.56 2.09 1.62
CA LEU A 148 -12.04 3.09 2.58
C LEU A 148 -11.36 4.45 2.38
N SER A 149 -10.06 4.47 2.06
CA SER A 149 -9.35 5.71 1.77
C SER A 149 -9.89 6.37 0.51
N LEU A 150 -10.13 5.63 -0.57
CA LEU A 150 -10.74 6.15 -1.78
C LEU A 150 -12.19 6.58 -1.57
N HIS A 151 -12.98 5.79 -0.84
CA HIS A 151 -14.37 6.11 -0.51
C HIS A 151 -14.50 7.49 0.17
N ASN A 152 -13.59 7.81 1.09
CA ASN A 152 -13.64 9.04 1.86
C ASN A 152 -12.92 10.22 1.19
N TYR A 153 -11.89 9.98 0.37
CA TYR A 153 -10.98 11.04 -0.08
C TYR A 153 -10.89 11.23 -1.60
N GLN A 154 -11.53 10.38 -2.44
CA GLN A 154 -11.44 10.50 -3.91
C GLN A 154 -11.86 11.86 -4.47
N ASN A 155 -12.76 12.57 -3.79
CA ASN A 155 -13.25 13.88 -4.20
C ASN A 155 -12.46 15.04 -3.58
N THR A 156 -11.35 14.76 -2.90
CA THR A 156 -10.44 15.77 -2.34
C THR A 156 -9.27 16.02 -3.30
N LYS A 157 -8.42 16.99 -2.96
CA LYS A 157 -7.18 17.25 -3.72
C LYS A 157 -6.08 16.24 -3.40
N MET A 158 -6.19 15.52 -2.26
CA MET A 158 -5.23 14.53 -1.82
C MET A 158 -5.18 13.36 -2.81
N LYS A 159 -3.97 12.99 -3.24
CA LYS A 159 -3.77 11.78 -4.05
C LYS A 159 -3.76 10.55 -3.16
N VAL A 160 -4.42 9.48 -3.60
CA VAL A 160 -4.51 8.21 -2.87
C VAL A 160 -4.03 7.09 -3.78
N GLY A 161 -3.05 6.32 -3.32
CA GLY A 161 -2.48 5.19 -4.04
C GLY A 161 -2.13 4.03 -3.11
N PHE A 162 -2.00 2.85 -3.70
CA PHE A 162 -1.55 1.64 -3.00
C PHE A 162 -0.43 0.97 -3.81
N VAL A 163 0.60 0.49 -3.10
CA VAL A 163 1.76 -0.18 -3.68
C VAL A 163 2.01 -1.48 -2.93
N HIS A 164 2.06 -2.58 -3.66
CA HIS A 164 2.54 -3.84 -3.13
C HIS A 164 4.04 -4.00 -3.36
N VAL A 165 4.76 -4.35 -2.30
CA VAL A 165 6.19 -4.65 -2.34
C VAL A 165 6.42 -6.15 -2.23
N PRO A 166 7.49 -6.69 -2.86
CA PRO A 166 7.81 -8.12 -2.82
C PRO A 166 8.29 -8.58 -1.44
N LEU A 167 8.40 -9.89 -1.28
CA LEU A 167 9.10 -10.50 -0.14
C LEU A 167 10.58 -10.12 -0.14
N MET A 168 11.20 -10.14 1.04
CA MET A 168 12.65 -9.99 1.22
C MET A 168 13.34 -11.37 1.18
N PRO A 169 14.64 -11.46 0.83
CA PRO A 169 15.36 -12.73 0.68
C PRO A 169 15.28 -13.65 1.90
N GLU A 170 15.35 -13.08 3.12
CA GLU A 170 15.24 -13.84 4.37
C GLU A 170 13.86 -14.44 4.65
N MET A 171 12.85 -14.12 3.84
CA MET A 171 11.47 -14.61 3.96
C MET A 171 11.16 -15.82 3.07
N VAL A 172 12.06 -16.17 2.18
CA VAL A 172 11.87 -17.20 1.13
C VAL A 172 13.00 -18.21 1.11
N TRP A 173 12.75 -19.42 0.55
CA TRP A 173 13.78 -20.42 0.31
C TRP A 173 14.56 -20.15 -0.98
N ASP A 174 13.89 -19.58 -1.98
CA ASP A 174 14.47 -19.24 -3.28
C ASP A 174 14.52 -17.72 -3.41
N GLU A 175 15.71 -17.14 -3.27
CA GLU A 175 15.93 -15.70 -3.31
C GLU A 175 15.52 -15.07 -4.65
N SER A 176 15.41 -15.86 -5.73
CA SER A 176 14.89 -15.37 -7.01
C SER A 176 13.41 -14.95 -6.95
N MET A 177 12.69 -15.35 -5.89
CA MET A 177 11.31 -14.99 -5.61
C MET A 177 11.17 -13.79 -4.68
N ALA A 178 12.24 -13.09 -4.40
CA ALA A 178 12.29 -11.97 -3.46
C ALA A 178 13.08 -10.79 -4.04
N ARG A 179 13.07 -9.68 -3.31
CA ARG A 179 13.87 -8.49 -3.63
C ARG A 179 14.49 -7.94 -2.35
N PRO A 180 15.80 -7.59 -2.37
CA PRO A 180 16.44 -6.92 -1.25
C PRO A 180 15.70 -5.64 -0.85
N LEU A 181 15.65 -5.36 0.45
CA LEU A 181 14.98 -4.17 0.98
C LEU A 181 15.56 -2.88 0.38
N GLU A 182 16.88 -2.80 0.26
CA GLU A 182 17.58 -1.65 -0.32
C GLU A 182 17.14 -1.35 -1.76
N GLU A 183 16.98 -2.39 -2.60
CA GLU A 183 16.46 -2.22 -3.96
C GLU A 183 15.01 -1.76 -3.97
N THR A 184 14.19 -2.34 -3.08
CA THR A 184 12.77 -1.98 -2.93
C THR A 184 12.63 -0.52 -2.53
N THR A 185 13.39 -0.06 -1.53
CA THR A 185 13.36 1.35 -1.07
C THR A 185 13.90 2.32 -2.10
N ALA A 186 14.95 1.95 -2.84
CA ALA A 186 15.47 2.78 -3.93
C ALA A 186 14.43 3.00 -5.05
N ILE A 187 13.66 1.96 -5.40
CA ILE A 187 12.57 2.07 -6.40
C ILE A 187 11.43 2.91 -5.84
N LEU A 188 11.04 2.71 -4.57
CA LEU A 188 10.01 3.51 -3.92
C LEU A 188 10.36 5.00 -3.88
N GLN A 189 11.62 5.35 -3.60
CA GLN A 189 12.10 6.74 -3.66
C GLN A 189 11.85 7.36 -5.04
N LYS A 190 12.20 6.66 -6.13
CA LYS A 190 11.95 7.12 -7.50
C LYS A 190 10.47 7.27 -7.84
N ILE A 191 9.63 6.36 -7.32
CA ILE A 191 8.17 6.48 -7.47
C ILE A 191 7.68 7.74 -6.77
N ILE A 192 8.10 7.97 -5.52
CA ILE A 192 7.69 9.14 -4.71
C ILE A 192 8.18 10.45 -5.36
N GLU A 193 9.41 10.53 -5.85
CA GLU A 193 9.94 11.68 -6.60
C GLU A 193 9.14 12.00 -7.87
N SER A 194 8.37 11.05 -8.35
CA SER A 194 7.61 11.14 -9.61
C SER A 194 6.13 11.44 -9.40
N ILE A 195 5.65 11.48 -8.13
CA ILE A 195 4.30 11.91 -7.76
C ILE A 195 4.20 13.44 -7.76
#